data_60c3cf4c017ca3b3e61bbcba2f789124
#
_entry.id   60c3cf4c017ca3b3e61bbcba2f789124
#
_cell.length_a   1.000
_cell.length_b   1.000
_cell.length_c   1.000
_cell.angle_alpha   90.00
_cell.angle_beta   90.00
_cell.angle_gamma   90.00
#
_symmetry.space_group_name_H-M   'P 1'
#
loop_
_entity.id
_entity.type
_entity.pdbx_description
1 polymer ?
#
loop_
_entity_poly.entity_id
_entity_poly.type
_entity_poly.pdbx_seq_one_letter_code
_entity_poly.pdbx_strand_id
1 'polypeptide(L)'
;MIAWDIHPAASGPYYHFGRFVLLGYIAHSLVMLALLQMRREPSRGFVLWAQVSDVAWPALLCLFTDAPNSIFFIFFLFAMLAAAFRWGFVETMTTAMIAAGLLLFQAAVVRYGPALLQHMLSTNVEPPRLVLRCGFLLMTGFLLGFLAEGEKELRAEIDLTNRLLSLARVGGHFAVALREVLVELSGVFNSREVYEVVCQSRTGRAFKWVTTSSPEALAEAREIPPTQHASELMRGYPHTFYMKRTGKTQRYSIAALDDEGRRIGRSQLGDLQMPVSGANSVLVVSHEMGRDWTARFVVVNGYVGRRRERELRFVQDVMRQVGPALYSVYLFRRFRSRAGAVERARVARELHDTVIQSLISIEMQIDVLRRRGANDSQLPLELQRVQDLLRQEVLNLRELMQTMRPPDVGPHQFLDFIAQLVERFSRDTGVAARFVSELQEVTLPAATCRELARVVQEGLVNIRKHSGAQSAVVRFGSQNGSWKLVIDDDGKGFPFAGRFTLTELDDFRRGPAVIKERVRAVGGDMVIESSPGHGSRLEITVPQKGNESDG
;
A
#
# COMPACT_ATOMS: atom_id res chain seq x y z
N MET A 1 7.46 30.35 -48.09
CA MET A 1 6.84 31.50 -48.79
C MET A 1 7.21 32.84 -48.16
N ILE A 2 7.35 32.99 -46.84
CA ILE A 2 7.70 34.26 -46.15
C ILE A 2 9.15 34.74 -46.41
N ALA A 3 10.09 33.83 -46.77
CA ALA A 3 11.49 34.19 -47.02
C ALA A 3 11.79 34.69 -48.44
N TRP A 4 10.80 34.77 -49.33
CA TRP A 4 10.99 35.13 -50.73
C TRP A 4 10.50 36.52 -51.13
N ASP A 5 9.70 37.18 -50.26
CA ASP A 5 9.07 38.47 -50.53
C ASP A 5 9.69 39.64 -49.70
N ILE A 6 10.87 39.46 -49.16
CA ILE A 6 11.59 40.54 -48.46
C ILE A 6 12.32 41.36 -49.53
N HIS A 7 11.81 42.56 -49.73
CA HIS A 7 12.21 43.63 -50.62
C HIS A 7 13.57 43.52 -51.32
N PRO A 8 13.66 43.67 -52.63
CA PRO A 8 14.90 43.69 -53.40
C PRO A 8 15.83 44.89 -53.12
N ALA A 9 15.45 45.82 -52.27
CA ALA A 9 16.26 46.98 -51.88
C ALA A 9 17.31 46.72 -50.79
N ALA A 10 17.30 45.55 -50.16
CA ALA A 10 18.30 45.18 -49.14
C ALA A 10 19.35 44.17 -49.66
N SER A 11 19.82 44.38 -50.88
CA SER A 11 20.89 43.55 -51.49
C SER A 11 22.31 43.93 -51.02
N GLY A 12 22.55 43.75 -49.72
CA GLY A 12 23.93 43.67 -49.23
C GLY A 12 24.55 42.31 -49.64
N PRO A 13 25.89 42.24 -49.79
CA PRO A 13 26.60 41.03 -50.23
C PRO A 13 26.38 39.79 -49.32
N TYR A 14 25.79 39.97 -48.14
CA TYR A 14 25.59 38.90 -47.14
C TYR A 14 24.16 38.37 -47.06
N TYR A 15 23.24 38.86 -47.90
CA TYR A 15 21.86 38.33 -47.96
C TYR A 15 21.80 36.85 -48.34
N HIS A 16 22.70 36.42 -49.22
CA HIS A 16 22.83 35.01 -49.60
C HIS A 16 23.34 34.14 -48.45
N PHE A 17 24.14 34.69 -47.54
CA PHE A 17 24.68 33.96 -46.41
C PHE A 17 23.59 33.63 -45.38
N GLY A 18 22.64 34.53 -45.14
CA GLY A 18 21.48 34.29 -44.24
C GLY A 18 20.66 33.07 -44.65
N ARG A 19 20.56 32.78 -45.98
CA ARG A 19 19.90 31.58 -46.49
C ARG A 19 20.64 30.29 -46.13
N PHE A 20 21.97 30.30 -46.20
CA PHE A 20 22.79 29.16 -45.79
C PHE A 20 22.70 28.92 -44.29
N VAL A 21 22.66 29.97 -43.48
CA VAL A 21 22.47 29.84 -42.03
C VAL A 21 21.10 29.27 -41.70
N LEU A 22 20.03 29.66 -42.40
CA LEU A 22 18.70 29.11 -42.23
C LEU A 22 18.64 27.62 -42.62
N LEU A 23 19.25 27.25 -43.76
CA LEU A 23 19.34 25.84 -44.16
C LEU A 23 20.14 25.02 -43.15
N GLY A 24 21.26 25.56 -42.65
CA GLY A 24 22.03 24.95 -41.58
C GLY A 24 21.23 24.73 -40.30
N TYR A 25 20.43 25.71 -39.92
CA TYR A 25 19.50 25.59 -38.77
C TYR A 25 18.45 24.48 -38.97
N ILE A 26 17.84 24.42 -40.16
CA ILE A 26 16.86 23.36 -40.48
C ILE A 26 17.54 21.98 -40.44
N ALA A 27 18.69 21.84 -41.05
CA ALA A 27 19.45 20.58 -41.03
C ALA A 27 19.84 20.17 -39.60
N HIS A 28 20.35 21.12 -38.81
CA HIS A 28 20.64 20.91 -37.39
C HIS A 28 19.41 20.46 -36.59
N SER A 29 18.27 21.14 -36.77
CA SER A 29 17.03 20.80 -36.08
C SER A 29 16.53 19.39 -36.43
N LEU A 30 16.65 18.97 -37.70
CA LEU A 30 16.30 17.62 -38.12
C LEU A 30 17.24 16.56 -37.52
N VAL A 31 18.55 16.84 -37.46
CA VAL A 31 19.53 15.96 -36.82
C VAL A 31 19.23 15.83 -35.33
N MET A 32 18.93 16.94 -34.65
CA MET A 32 18.59 16.94 -33.23
C MET A 32 17.30 16.15 -32.96
N LEU A 33 16.29 16.30 -33.81
CA LEU A 33 15.05 15.53 -33.71
C LEU A 33 15.32 14.01 -33.86
N ALA A 34 16.13 13.64 -34.84
CA ALA A 34 16.52 12.24 -35.06
C ALA A 34 17.32 11.67 -33.87
N LEU A 35 18.27 12.42 -33.32
CA LEU A 35 19.04 12.01 -32.15
C LEU A 35 18.18 11.87 -30.89
N LEU A 36 17.19 12.74 -30.69
CA LEU A 36 16.24 12.65 -29.58
C LEU A 36 15.33 11.43 -29.70
N GLN A 37 14.90 11.09 -30.93
CA GLN A 37 14.09 9.88 -31.15
C GLN A 37 14.90 8.58 -30.96
N MET A 38 16.19 8.58 -31.30
CA MET A 38 17.05 7.41 -31.15
C MET A 38 17.51 7.18 -29.69
N ARG A 39 17.59 8.20 -28.87
CA ARG A 39 18.05 8.12 -27.48
C ARG A 39 16.86 8.11 -26.52
N ARG A 40 16.66 7.00 -25.82
CA ARG A 40 15.59 6.88 -24.80
C ARG A 40 15.82 7.78 -23.58
N GLU A 41 17.09 8.04 -23.21
CA GLU A 41 17.44 8.94 -22.09
C GLU A 41 18.62 9.82 -22.51
N PRO A 42 18.42 11.13 -22.78
CA PRO A 42 19.49 12.03 -23.12
C PRO A 42 20.33 12.40 -21.87
N SER A 43 21.67 12.36 -21.99
CA SER A 43 22.55 12.78 -20.91
C SER A 43 22.39 14.28 -20.60
N ARG A 44 22.65 14.68 -19.34
CA ARG A 44 22.57 16.11 -18.92
C ARG A 44 23.40 17.04 -19.79
N GLY A 45 24.60 16.61 -20.19
CA GLY A 45 25.47 17.38 -21.09
C GLY A 45 24.87 17.59 -22.46
N PHE A 46 24.20 16.58 -23.04
CA PHE A 46 23.52 16.67 -24.32
C PHE A 46 22.34 17.66 -24.27
N VAL A 47 21.57 17.64 -23.19
CA VAL A 47 20.41 18.56 -23.00
C VAL A 47 20.88 20.01 -22.88
N LEU A 48 21.98 20.27 -22.15
CA LEU A 48 22.60 21.58 -22.06
C LEU A 48 23.13 22.05 -23.42
N TRP A 49 23.83 21.20 -24.16
CA TRP A 49 24.32 21.52 -25.48
C TRP A 49 23.18 21.86 -26.45
N ALA A 50 22.08 21.09 -26.40
CA ALA A 50 20.88 21.37 -27.17
C ALA A 50 20.32 22.77 -26.86
N GLN A 51 20.25 23.16 -25.60
CA GLN A 51 19.74 24.48 -25.20
C GLN A 51 20.65 25.61 -25.68
N VAL A 52 21.96 25.44 -25.53
CA VAL A 52 22.93 26.42 -26.06
C VAL A 52 22.74 26.58 -27.55
N SER A 53 22.59 25.50 -28.29
CA SER A 53 22.37 25.51 -29.73
C SER A 53 21.02 26.16 -30.11
N ASP A 54 19.93 25.86 -29.34
CA ASP A 54 18.61 26.48 -29.53
C ASP A 54 18.63 28.01 -29.34
N VAL A 55 19.55 28.55 -28.56
CA VAL A 55 19.77 30.02 -28.41
C VAL A 55 20.74 30.56 -29.45
N ALA A 56 21.80 29.82 -29.76
CA ALA A 56 22.85 30.28 -30.67
C ALA A 56 22.35 30.43 -32.13
N TRP A 57 21.55 29.51 -32.62
CA TRP A 57 21.03 29.59 -33.97
C TRP A 57 20.15 30.80 -34.25
N PRO A 58 19.13 31.15 -33.40
CA PRO A 58 18.37 32.38 -33.57
C PRO A 58 19.25 33.63 -33.50
N ALA A 59 20.24 33.66 -32.59
CA ALA A 59 21.17 34.76 -32.50
C ALA A 59 21.98 34.94 -33.79
N LEU A 60 22.46 33.82 -34.37
CA LEU A 60 23.19 33.82 -35.63
C LEU A 60 22.31 34.28 -36.80
N LEU A 61 21.07 33.74 -36.88
CA LEU A 61 20.10 34.12 -37.90
C LEU A 61 19.79 35.64 -37.82
N CYS A 62 19.55 36.17 -36.62
CA CYS A 62 19.34 37.61 -36.44
C CYS A 62 20.55 38.42 -36.95
N LEU A 63 21.75 38.00 -36.59
CA LEU A 63 22.98 38.71 -36.97
C LEU A 63 23.17 38.82 -38.51
N PHE A 64 22.88 37.75 -39.25
CA PHE A 64 23.05 37.70 -40.72
C PHE A 64 21.84 38.12 -41.55
N THR A 65 20.72 38.53 -40.91
CA THR A 65 19.54 39.01 -41.63
C THR A 65 19.33 40.51 -41.51
N ASP A 66 19.03 41.02 -40.34
CA ASP A 66 18.81 42.44 -40.09
C ASP A 66 19.20 42.80 -38.65
N ALA A 67 20.13 42.06 -38.09
CA ALA A 67 20.63 42.18 -36.72
C ALA A 67 19.47 42.36 -35.70
N PRO A 68 19.41 43.42 -34.86
CA PRO A 68 18.36 43.52 -33.86
C PRO A 68 16.96 43.78 -34.45
N ASN A 69 16.83 44.11 -35.76
CA ASN A 69 15.57 44.33 -36.44
C ASN A 69 15.03 43.05 -37.14
N SER A 70 15.81 41.99 -37.17
CA SER A 70 15.45 40.73 -37.81
C SER A 70 14.11 40.16 -37.31
N ILE A 71 13.28 39.64 -38.22
CA ILE A 71 12.04 38.95 -37.90
C ILE A 71 12.35 37.63 -37.17
N PHE A 72 13.54 37.05 -37.37
CA PHE A 72 13.93 35.77 -36.80
C PHE A 72 14.17 35.80 -35.28
N PHE A 73 14.09 37.01 -34.63
CA PHE A 73 14.07 37.08 -33.17
C PHE A 73 12.97 36.21 -32.54
N ILE A 74 11.89 35.96 -33.28
CA ILE A 74 10.78 35.12 -32.81
C ILE A 74 11.21 33.67 -32.53
N PHE A 75 12.34 33.23 -33.11
CA PHE A 75 12.88 31.87 -32.87
C PHE A 75 13.45 31.68 -31.47
N PHE A 76 13.77 32.77 -30.75
CA PHE A 76 14.06 32.69 -29.31
C PHE A 76 12.88 32.17 -28.51
N LEU A 77 11.64 32.32 -29.01
CA LEU A 77 10.46 31.74 -28.39
C LEU A 77 10.55 30.21 -28.29
N PHE A 78 11.07 29.56 -29.35
CA PHE A 78 11.25 28.10 -29.34
C PHE A 78 12.35 27.68 -28.34
N ALA A 79 13.42 28.47 -28.22
CA ALA A 79 14.45 28.23 -27.21
C ALA A 79 13.92 28.38 -25.77
N MET A 80 13.07 29.39 -25.53
CA MET A 80 12.42 29.59 -24.24
C MET A 80 11.39 28.48 -23.94
N LEU A 81 10.64 28.05 -24.96
CA LEU A 81 9.69 26.94 -24.84
C LEU A 81 10.42 25.64 -24.49
N ALA A 82 11.54 25.36 -25.17
CA ALA A 82 12.37 24.21 -24.87
C ALA A 82 12.94 24.25 -23.44
N ALA A 83 13.40 25.41 -22.97
CA ALA A 83 13.84 25.59 -21.59
C ALA A 83 12.73 25.36 -20.58
N ALA A 84 11.51 25.87 -20.87
CA ALA A 84 10.33 25.72 -20.03
C ALA A 84 9.96 24.23 -19.82
N PHE A 85 9.90 23.45 -20.89
CA PHE A 85 9.58 22.02 -20.81
C PHE A 85 10.71 21.18 -20.19
N ARG A 86 11.98 21.58 -20.37
CA ARG A 86 13.14 20.82 -19.86
C ARG A 86 13.39 21.06 -18.38
N TRP A 87 13.28 22.31 -17.90
CA TRP A 87 13.75 22.66 -16.55
C TRP A 87 12.74 23.45 -15.69
N GLY A 88 11.98 24.39 -16.24
CA GLY A 88 10.99 25.18 -15.53
C GLY A 88 11.26 26.69 -15.53
N PHE A 89 10.76 27.41 -14.51
CA PHE A 89 10.70 28.88 -14.50
C PHE A 89 12.07 29.56 -14.57
N VAL A 90 13.00 29.15 -13.71
CA VAL A 90 14.30 29.85 -13.56
C VAL A 90 15.10 29.77 -14.85
N GLU A 91 15.19 28.61 -15.45
CA GLU A 91 15.95 28.38 -16.68
C GLU A 91 15.29 29.03 -17.90
N THR A 92 13.96 29.07 -17.96
CA THR A 92 13.24 29.82 -19.01
C THR A 92 13.50 31.32 -18.90
N MET A 93 13.47 31.88 -17.68
CA MET A 93 13.73 33.27 -17.44
C MET A 93 15.17 33.63 -17.75
N THR A 94 16.14 32.78 -17.36
CA THR A 94 17.55 32.97 -17.72
C THR A 94 17.76 32.91 -19.24
N THR A 95 17.08 32.00 -19.95
CA THR A 95 17.11 31.94 -21.42
C THR A 95 16.55 33.23 -22.04
N ALA A 96 15.43 33.75 -21.53
CA ALA A 96 14.86 35.04 -21.98
C ALA A 96 15.81 36.23 -21.76
N MET A 97 16.47 36.26 -20.60
CA MET A 97 17.47 37.30 -20.29
C MET A 97 18.69 37.19 -21.23
N ILE A 98 19.19 36.00 -21.51
CA ILE A 98 20.29 35.78 -22.44
C ILE A 98 19.87 36.21 -23.85
N ALA A 99 18.66 35.84 -24.31
CA ALA A 99 18.14 36.22 -25.62
C ALA A 99 18.01 37.76 -25.77
N ALA A 100 17.45 38.44 -24.75
CA ALA A 100 17.37 39.89 -24.73
C ALA A 100 18.77 40.53 -24.70
N GLY A 101 19.70 39.99 -23.89
CA GLY A 101 21.10 40.43 -23.83
C GLY A 101 21.84 40.28 -25.15
N LEU A 102 21.59 39.19 -25.90
CA LEU A 102 22.14 38.98 -27.24
C LEU A 102 21.62 40.01 -28.24
N LEU A 103 20.33 40.38 -28.21
CA LEU A 103 19.76 41.41 -29.05
C LEU A 103 20.38 42.78 -28.72
N LEU A 104 20.54 43.12 -27.44
CA LEU A 104 21.21 44.33 -26.99
C LEU A 104 22.68 44.38 -27.40
N PHE A 105 23.36 43.25 -27.27
CA PHE A 105 24.76 43.13 -27.72
C PHE A 105 24.89 43.34 -29.24
N GLN A 106 24.02 42.73 -30.04
CA GLN A 106 23.99 42.93 -31.49
C GLN A 106 23.72 44.40 -31.83
N ALA A 107 22.80 45.06 -31.14
CA ALA A 107 22.53 46.48 -31.32
C ALA A 107 23.75 47.34 -30.97
N ALA A 108 24.47 47.01 -29.91
CA ALA A 108 25.69 47.69 -29.52
C ALA A 108 26.83 47.50 -30.54
N VAL A 109 26.98 46.27 -31.09
CA VAL A 109 27.97 45.99 -32.14
C VAL A 109 27.67 46.79 -33.43
N VAL A 110 26.40 46.87 -33.82
CA VAL A 110 26.00 47.68 -34.99
C VAL A 110 26.27 49.15 -34.76
N ARG A 111 26.08 49.69 -33.55
CA ARG A 111 26.20 51.10 -33.24
C ARG A 111 27.64 51.56 -32.92
N TYR A 112 28.41 50.73 -32.23
CA TYR A 112 29.73 51.09 -31.67
C TYR A 112 30.86 50.16 -32.10
N GLY A 113 30.57 49.15 -32.93
CA GLY A 113 31.56 48.17 -33.37
C GLY A 113 32.59 48.73 -34.35
N PRO A 114 33.61 47.94 -34.73
CA PRO A 114 34.61 48.32 -35.72
C PRO A 114 33.95 48.67 -37.06
N ALA A 115 34.51 49.65 -37.81
CA ALA A 115 33.99 50.17 -39.07
C ALA A 115 33.71 49.06 -40.10
N LEU A 116 34.53 48.00 -40.10
CA LEU A 116 34.32 46.81 -40.93
C LEU A 116 33.02 46.08 -40.66
N LEU A 117 32.68 45.89 -39.37
CA LEU A 117 31.42 45.23 -38.94
C LEU A 117 30.21 46.13 -39.16
N GLN A 118 30.35 47.46 -38.96
CA GLN A 118 29.29 48.42 -39.23
C GLN A 118 28.95 48.46 -40.73
N HIS A 119 29.95 48.34 -41.60
CA HIS A 119 29.75 48.32 -43.05
C HIS A 119 29.13 47.00 -43.52
N MET A 120 29.45 45.92 -42.84
CA MET A 120 28.86 44.59 -43.07
C MET A 120 27.42 44.48 -42.66
N LEU A 121 27.03 45.10 -41.54
CA LEU A 121 25.69 44.93 -40.93
C LEU A 121 24.71 46.07 -41.32
N SER A 122 25.12 47.08 -42.08
CA SER A 122 24.39 48.23 -42.73
C SER A 122 22.94 48.54 -42.23
N THR A 123 22.60 48.29 -41.00
CA THR A 123 21.26 48.41 -40.44
C THR A 123 21.16 49.56 -39.43
N ASN A 124 20.08 50.36 -39.56
CA ASN A 124 19.76 51.36 -38.54
C ASN A 124 19.09 50.72 -37.34
N VAL A 125 19.68 50.87 -36.16
CA VAL A 125 19.07 50.41 -34.91
C VAL A 125 17.93 51.36 -34.55
N GLU A 126 16.71 50.86 -34.52
CA GLU A 126 15.54 51.59 -34.05
C GLU A 126 15.28 51.31 -32.56
N PRO A 127 15.65 52.23 -31.63
CA PRO A 127 15.59 51.97 -30.19
C PRO A 127 14.21 51.58 -29.69
N PRO A 128 13.06 52.16 -30.18
CA PRO A 128 11.75 51.76 -29.72
C PRO A 128 11.41 50.28 -30.06
N ARG A 129 11.78 49.83 -31.25
CA ARG A 129 11.57 48.42 -31.65
C ARG A 129 12.41 47.45 -30.85
N LEU A 130 13.66 47.81 -30.53
CA LEU A 130 14.56 47.03 -29.71
C LEU A 130 14.00 46.85 -28.28
N VAL A 131 13.54 47.95 -27.66
CA VAL A 131 12.91 47.91 -26.33
C VAL A 131 11.68 47.04 -26.33
N LEU A 132 10.81 47.17 -27.37
CA LEU A 132 9.61 46.35 -27.49
C LEU A 132 9.95 44.87 -27.61
N ARG A 133 10.97 44.51 -28.39
CA ARG A 133 11.39 43.09 -28.56
C ARG A 133 11.99 42.51 -27.30
N CYS A 134 12.85 43.25 -26.61
CA CYS A 134 13.36 42.81 -25.31
C CYS A 134 12.24 42.64 -24.27
N GLY A 135 11.30 43.60 -24.21
CA GLY A 135 10.11 43.49 -23.36
C GLY A 135 9.25 42.29 -23.71
N PHE A 136 9.03 42.04 -25.01
CA PHE A 136 8.31 40.87 -25.48
C PHE A 136 8.97 39.53 -25.05
N LEU A 137 10.29 39.39 -25.23
CA LEU A 137 11.02 38.20 -24.83
C LEU A 137 10.96 37.98 -23.32
N LEU A 138 11.16 39.02 -22.51
CA LEU A 138 11.10 38.91 -21.05
C LEU A 138 9.69 38.55 -20.56
N MET A 139 8.66 39.24 -21.11
CA MET A 139 7.26 38.96 -20.76
C MET A 139 6.85 37.52 -21.16
N THR A 140 7.24 37.10 -22.36
CA THR A 140 6.93 35.75 -22.86
C THR A 140 7.70 34.69 -22.06
N GLY A 141 8.98 34.96 -21.76
CA GLY A 141 9.78 34.06 -20.89
C GLY A 141 9.17 33.90 -19.49
N PHE A 142 8.69 34.99 -18.91
CA PHE A 142 7.97 34.95 -17.63
C PHE A 142 6.71 34.12 -17.72
N LEU A 143 5.87 34.34 -18.73
CA LEU A 143 4.61 33.63 -18.92
C LEU A 143 4.83 32.12 -19.15
N LEU A 144 5.74 31.78 -20.06
CA LEU A 144 6.08 30.36 -20.35
C LEU A 144 6.67 29.66 -19.14
N GLY A 145 7.60 30.33 -18.43
CA GLY A 145 8.20 29.76 -17.23
C GLY A 145 7.18 29.55 -16.11
N PHE A 146 6.27 30.50 -15.92
CA PHE A 146 5.19 30.39 -14.94
C PHE A 146 4.25 29.21 -15.24
N LEU A 147 3.85 29.05 -16.52
CA LEU A 147 3.01 27.93 -16.95
C LEU A 147 3.72 26.59 -16.79
N ALA A 148 5.01 26.52 -17.18
CA ALA A 148 5.81 25.30 -17.09
C ALA A 148 6.02 24.84 -15.62
N GLU A 149 6.24 25.77 -14.70
CA GLU A 149 6.37 25.42 -13.28
C GLU A 149 5.07 24.87 -12.72
N GLY A 150 3.91 25.47 -13.10
CA GLY A 150 2.59 24.96 -12.73
C GLY A 150 2.33 23.55 -13.27
N GLU A 151 2.72 23.29 -14.53
CA GLU A 151 2.57 21.97 -15.14
C GLU A 151 3.47 20.91 -14.47
N LYS A 152 4.71 21.29 -14.14
CA LYS A 152 5.66 20.40 -13.46
C LYS A 152 5.18 20.01 -12.06
N GLU A 153 4.68 20.98 -11.28
CA GLU A 153 4.08 20.71 -9.97
C GLU A 153 2.88 19.76 -10.11
N LEU A 154 1.99 20.00 -11.09
CA LEU A 154 0.82 19.16 -11.32
C LEU A 154 1.19 17.73 -11.74
N ARG A 155 2.18 17.57 -12.61
CA ARG A 155 2.69 16.24 -12.99
C ARG A 155 3.25 15.48 -11.79
N ALA A 156 4.04 16.14 -10.93
CA ALA A 156 4.58 15.52 -9.72
C ALA A 156 3.46 15.08 -8.76
N GLU A 157 2.39 15.89 -8.62
CA GLU A 157 1.21 15.56 -7.82
C GLU A 157 0.48 14.32 -8.39
N ILE A 158 0.30 14.26 -9.71
CA ILE A 158 -0.34 13.13 -10.40
C ILE A 158 0.50 11.86 -10.27
N ASP A 159 1.82 11.94 -10.47
CA ASP A 159 2.74 10.81 -10.37
C ASP A 159 2.77 10.22 -8.96
N LEU A 160 2.77 11.07 -7.93
CA LEU A 160 2.69 10.62 -6.54
C LEU A 160 1.35 9.93 -6.27
N THR A 161 0.24 10.53 -6.69
CA THR A 161 -1.10 9.95 -6.53
C THR A 161 -1.20 8.58 -7.21
N ASN A 162 -0.71 8.45 -8.44
CA ASN A 162 -0.70 7.19 -9.17
C ASN A 162 0.17 6.11 -8.49
N ARG A 163 1.33 6.49 -7.95
CA ARG A 163 2.18 5.57 -7.18
C ARG A 163 1.46 5.09 -5.92
N LEU A 164 0.88 5.99 -5.14
CA LEU A 164 0.14 5.62 -3.93
C LEU A 164 -1.06 4.71 -4.23
N LEU A 165 -1.82 5.00 -5.30
CA LEU A 165 -2.93 4.16 -5.74
C LEU A 165 -2.45 2.77 -6.22
N SER A 166 -1.29 2.70 -6.88
CA SER A 166 -0.71 1.41 -7.28
C SER A 166 -0.30 0.59 -6.07
N LEU A 167 0.38 1.19 -5.07
CA LEU A 167 0.74 0.54 -3.81
C LEU A 167 -0.50 0.06 -3.05
N ALA A 168 -1.55 0.88 -2.99
CA ALA A 168 -2.81 0.52 -2.35
C ALA A 168 -3.49 -0.70 -3.01
N ARG A 169 -3.29 -0.96 -4.30
CA ARG A 169 -3.94 -2.06 -5.06
C ARG A 169 -3.13 -3.35 -5.11
N VAL A 170 -1.81 -3.27 -5.12
CA VAL A 170 -0.90 -4.43 -5.31
C VAL A 170 -0.73 -5.26 -4.04
N GLY A 171 -0.87 -4.67 -2.87
CA GLY A 171 -0.72 -5.39 -1.59
C GLY A 171 -1.83 -6.42 -1.38
N GLY A 172 -1.52 -7.71 -1.47
CA GLY A 172 -2.47 -8.80 -1.18
C GLY A 172 -3.01 -8.80 0.26
N HIS A 173 -2.44 -7.98 1.15
CA HIS A 173 -2.83 -7.79 2.55
C HIS A 173 -3.02 -6.31 2.84
N PHE A 174 -4.16 -5.93 3.44
CA PHE A 174 -4.47 -4.56 3.81
C PHE A 174 -3.35 -3.89 4.63
N ALA A 175 -2.81 -4.57 5.64
CA ALA A 175 -1.71 -4.05 6.47
C ALA A 175 -0.43 -3.76 5.66
N VAL A 176 -0.11 -4.57 4.66
CA VAL A 176 1.05 -4.37 3.78
C VAL A 176 0.82 -3.16 2.88
N ALA A 177 -0.34 -3.10 2.20
CA ALA A 177 -0.68 -1.98 1.33
C ALA A 177 -0.72 -0.64 2.11
N LEU A 178 -1.32 -0.64 3.31
CA LEU A 178 -1.36 0.54 4.17
C LEU A 178 0.07 0.96 4.59
N ARG A 179 0.91 0.01 5.00
CA ARG A 179 2.30 0.30 5.36
C ARG A 179 3.07 0.94 4.22
N GLU A 180 2.98 0.40 3.00
CA GLU A 180 3.68 0.94 1.84
C GLU A 180 3.23 2.37 1.52
N VAL A 181 1.93 2.64 1.61
CA VAL A 181 1.37 3.99 1.46
C VAL A 181 1.90 4.94 2.55
N LEU A 182 1.91 4.51 3.81
CA LEU A 182 2.41 5.32 4.93
C LEU A 182 3.92 5.58 4.82
N VAL A 183 4.71 4.61 4.37
CA VAL A 183 6.17 4.76 4.13
C VAL A 183 6.44 5.77 3.02
N GLU A 184 5.74 5.68 1.89
CA GLU A 184 5.89 6.65 0.78
C GLU A 184 5.54 8.07 1.24
N LEU A 185 4.43 8.22 1.97
CA LEU A 185 4.02 9.52 2.53
C LEU A 185 5.00 10.03 3.60
N SER A 186 5.62 9.15 4.39
CA SER A 186 6.66 9.56 5.35
C SER A 186 7.87 10.19 4.65
N GLY A 187 8.24 9.65 3.49
CA GLY A 187 9.28 10.22 2.62
C GLY A 187 8.90 11.60 2.08
N VAL A 188 7.67 11.77 1.59
CA VAL A 188 7.16 13.04 1.06
C VAL A 188 7.20 14.15 2.11
N PHE A 189 6.81 13.88 3.35
CA PHE A 189 6.79 14.86 4.45
C PHE A 189 8.08 14.91 5.25
N ASN A 190 9.09 14.11 4.89
CA ASN A 190 10.33 13.96 5.64
C ASN A 190 10.09 13.77 7.15
N SER A 191 9.15 12.89 7.48
CA SER A 191 8.72 12.58 8.85
C SER A 191 9.17 11.18 9.25
N ARG A 192 9.59 11.03 10.52
CA ARG A 192 9.94 9.72 11.07
C ARG A 192 8.74 8.98 11.66
N GLU A 193 7.67 9.69 11.94
CA GLU A 193 6.49 9.12 12.57
C GLU A 193 5.25 9.51 11.77
N VAL A 194 4.67 8.50 11.13
CA VAL A 194 3.43 8.60 10.37
C VAL A 194 2.52 7.48 10.83
N TYR A 195 1.27 7.81 11.09
CA TYR A 195 0.29 6.80 11.49
C TYR A 195 -1.10 7.11 10.97
N GLU A 196 -1.93 6.09 10.95
CA GLU A 196 -3.32 6.20 10.58
C GLU A 196 -4.22 5.64 11.69
N VAL A 197 -5.23 6.40 12.05
CA VAL A 197 -6.26 6.00 13.00
C VAL A 197 -7.57 5.80 12.27
N VAL A 198 -8.10 4.61 12.32
CA VAL A 198 -9.34 4.23 11.64
C VAL A 198 -10.41 3.90 12.67
N CYS A 199 -11.60 4.47 12.51
CA CYS A 199 -12.74 4.24 13.39
C CYS A 199 -13.91 3.63 12.61
N GLN A 200 -14.48 2.57 13.14
CA GLN A 200 -15.70 1.97 12.62
C GLN A 200 -16.93 2.64 13.22
N SER A 201 -17.71 3.35 12.43
CA SER A 201 -18.85 4.15 12.88
C SER A 201 -19.96 3.32 13.59
N ARG A 202 -20.19 2.07 13.14
CA ARG A 202 -21.25 1.20 13.70
C ARG A 202 -20.90 0.60 15.04
N THR A 203 -19.65 0.22 15.27
CA THR A 203 -19.22 -0.48 16.50
C THR A 203 -18.48 0.43 17.46
N GLY A 204 -18.08 1.62 16.99
CA GLY A 204 -17.23 2.55 17.73
C GLY A 204 -15.80 2.06 17.93
N ARG A 205 -15.40 0.90 17.36
CA ARG A 205 -14.03 0.38 17.51
C ARG A 205 -13.06 1.21 16.68
N ALA A 206 -11.94 1.55 17.28
CA ALA A 206 -10.88 2.31 16.62
C ALA A 206 -9.56 1.52 16.63
N PHE A 207 -8.78 1.67 15.55
CA PHE A 207 -7.51 0.98 15.35
C PHE A 207 -6.46 1.99 14.90
N LYS A 208 -5.25 1.86 15.43
CA LYS A 208 -4.09 2.68 15.07
C LYS A 208 -3.04 1.82 14.37
N TRP A 209 -2.59 2.27 13.21
CA TRP A 209 -1.46 1.71 12.48
C TRP A 209 -0.33 2.72 12.51
N VAL A 210 0.80 2.35 13.10
CA VAL A 210 1.99 3.20 13.17
C VAL A 210 3.05 2.63 12.25
N THR A 211 3.66 3.47 11.43
CA THR A 211 4.88 3.09 10.72
C THR A 211 6.05 3.84 11.33
N THR A 212 7.04 3.11 11.76
CA THR A 212 8.35 3.63 12.17
C THR A 212 9.28 3.51 10.97
N SER A 213 10.28 4.40 10.86
CA SER A 213 11.24 4.46 9.75
C SER A 213 12.09 3.19 9.56
N SER A 214 11.83 2.12 10.32
CA SER A 214 12.48 0.82 10.15
C SER A 214 11.74 0.00 9.11
N PRO A 215 12.38 -0.41 7.99
CA PRO A 215 11.73 -1.16 6.91
C PRO A 215 11.17 -2.52 7.35
N GLU A 216 11.59 -3.05 8.49
CA GLU A 216 11.21 -4.36 9.01
C GLU A 216 10.02 -4.34 9.97
N ALA A 217 9.65 -3.16 10.51
CA ALA A 217 8.50 -3.05 11.39
C ALA A 217 7.20 -3.13 10.58
N LEU A 218 6.53 -4.26 10.65
CA LEU A 218 5.15 -4.41 10.21
C LEU A 218 4.30 -3.34 10.90
N ALA A 219 3.45 -2.64 10.15
CA ALA A 219 2.45 -1.75 10.73
C ALA A 219 1.49 -2.61 11.57
N GLU A 220 1.75 -2.71 12.87
CA GLU A 220 0.89 -3.45 13.78
C GLU A 220 -0.38 -2.65 14.03
N ALA A 221 -1.52 -3.31 13.80
CA ALA A 221 -2.82 -2.76 14.14
C ALA A 221 -3.01 -2.85 15.65
N ARG A 222 -2.97 -1.73 16.35
CA ARG A 222 -3.32 -1.65 17.77
C ARG A 222 -4.76 -1.15 17.91
N GLU A 223 -5.60 -1.92 18.58
CA GLU A 223 -6.95 -1.45 18.93
C GLU A 223 -6.84 -0.37 20.02
N ILE A 224 -7.54 0.75 19.83
CA ILE A 224 -7.52 1.89 20.75
C ILE A 224 -8.67 1.70 21.74
N PRO A 225 -8.42 1.73 23.05
CA PRO A 225 -9.48 1.63 24.03
C PRO A 225 -10.42 2.84 23.94
N PRO A 226 -11.73 2.70 24.27
CA PRO A 226 -12.71 3.77 24.18
C PRO A 226 -12.34 5.04 24.94
N THR A 227 -11.60 4.91 26.04
CA THR A 227 -11.12 6.03 26.87
C THR A 227 -10.15 6.95 26.12
N GLN A 228 -9.42 6.44 25.12
CA GLN A 228 -8.45 7.19 24.32
C GLN A 228 -9.03 7.66 22.97
N HIS A 229 -10.27 7.33 22.63
CA HIS A 229 -10.86 7.71 21.34
C HIS A 229 -10.91 9.23 21.13
N ALA A 230 -11.16 10.01 22.16
CA ALA A 230 -11.26 11.47 22.03
C ALA A 230 -9.92 12.10 21.62
N SER A 231 -8.80 11.64 22.22
CA SER A 231 -7.45 12.14 21.93
C SER A 231 -6.90 11.58 20.62
N GLU A 232 -6.99 10.27 20.41
CA GLU A 232 -6.41 9.62 19.22
C GLU A 232 -7.19 9.94 17.94
N LEU A 233 -8.53 10.02 18.02
CA LEU A 233 -9.38 10.47 16.91
C LEU A 233 -9.41 11.99 16.75
N MET A 234 -8.76 12.73 17.66
CA MET A 234 -8.69 14.20 17.63
C MET A 234 -10.08 14.84 17.44
N ARG A 235 -11.08 14.36 18.22
CA ARG A 235 -12.45 14.91 18.17
C ARG A 235 -12.43 16.37 18.56
N GLY A 236 -13.11 17.22 17.77
CA GLY A 236 -13.11 18.68 17.97
C GLY A 236 -12.03 19.43 17.17
N TYR A 237 -11.13 18.74 16.47
CA TYR A 237 -10.21 19.37 15.54
C TYR A 237 -10.82 19.42 14.14
N PRO A 238 -10.34 20.37 13.26
CA PRO A 238 -10.77 20.47 11.88
C PRO A 238 -10.58 19.17 11.11
N HIS A 239 -11.27 19.05 9.97
CA HIS A 239 -11.19 17.89 9.10
C HIS A 239 -9.76 17.67 8.59
N THR A 240 -9.13 18.72 8.09
CA THR A 240 -7.74 18.71 7.66
C THR A 240 -7.04 19.93 8.26
N PHE A 241 -5.89 19.73 8.91
CA PHE A 241 -5.14 20.84 9.47
C PHE A 241 -3.63 20.55 9.56
N TYR A 242 -2.87 21.63 9.52
CA TYR A 242 -1.45 21.65 9.86
C TYR A 242 -1.21 22.64 10.99
N MET A 243 -0.62 22.16 12.06
CA MET A 243 -0.26 22.97 13.23
C MET A 243 1.25 22.93 13.43
N LYS A 244 1.87 24.10 13.62
CA LYS A 244 3.31 24.22 13.87
C LYS A 244 3.57 25.15 15.03
N ARG A 245 4.42 24.75 15.96
CA ARG A 245 4.89 25.58 17.08
C ARG A 245 5.72 26.75 16.55
N THR A 246 5.45 27.96 17.04
CA THR A 246 6.14 29.18 16.64
C THR A 246 6.84 29.79 17.86
N GLY A 247 8.17 29.75 17.87
CA GLY A 247 9.00 30.31 18.95
C GLY A 247 8.99 29.47 20.24
N LYS A 248 9.51 30.06 21.33
CA LYS A 248 9.60 29.41 22.67
C LYS A 248 8.28 29.47 23.45
N THR A 249 7.34 30.33 23.05
CA THR A 249 6.00 30.46 23.63
C THR A 249 5.05 29.44 22.98
N GLN A 250 4.03 28.99 23.73
CA GLN A 250 2.99 28.04 23.24
C GLN A 250 2.05 28.66 22.17
N ARG A 251 2.62 29.40 21.22
CA ARG A 251 1.89 29.93 20.08
C ARG A 251 2.01 28.99 18.90
N TYR A 252 0.90 28.73 18.24
CA TYR A 252 0.83 27.84 17.10
C TYR A 252 0.41 28.59 15.84
N SER A 253 1.08 28.28 14.73
CA SER A 253 0.63 28.66 13.39
C SER A 253 -0.24 27.53 12.87
N ILE A 254 -1.51 27.83 12.57
CA ILE A 254 -2.50 26.84 12.13
C ILE A 254 -2.96 27.18 10.73
N ALA A 255 -3.00 26.19 9.84
CA ALA A 255 -3.71 26.21 8.58
C ALA A 255 -4.71 25.06 8.61
N ALA A 256 -5.98 25.32 8.29
CA ALA A 256 -7.03 24.32 8.37
C ALA A 256 -7.99 24.42 7.20
N LEU A 257 -8.51 23.26 6.79
CA LEU A 257 -9.51 23.10 5.73
C LEU A 257 -10.71 22.31 6.29
N ASP A 258 -11.87 22.60 5.75
CA ASP A 258 -13.07 21.79 5.95
C ASP A 258 -13.05 20.50 5.10
N ASP A 259 -14.14 19.75 5.14
CA ASP A 259 -14.32 18.54 4.34
C ASP A 259 -14.38 18.83 2.83
N GLU A 260 -14.78 20.02 2.39
CA GLU A 260 -14.79 20.43 0.99
C GLU A 260 -13.45 21.04 0.50
N GLY A 261 -12.44 21.13 1.39
CA GLY A 261 -11.14 21.73 1.06
C GLY A 261 -11.14 23.26 1.08
N ARG A 262 -12.17 23.89 1.69
CA ARG A 262 -12.23 25.34 1.89
C ARG A 262 -11.47 25.73 3.14
N ARG A 263 -10.83 26.89 3.11
CA ARG A 263 -10.08 27.41 4.24
C ARG A 263 -10.99 27.76 5.41
N ILE A 264 -10.65 27.27 6.60
CA ILE A 264 -11.29 27.64 7.87
C ILE A 264 -10.56 28.88 8.42
N GLY A 265 -11.32 29.95 8.72
CA GLY A 265 -10.79 31.17 9.28
C GLY A 265 -10.29 30.96 10.73
N ARG A 266 -9.25 31.71 11.12
CA ARG A 266 -8.66 31.57 12.48
C ARG A 266 -9.66 31.85 13.61
N SER A 267 -10.65 32.70 13.38
CA SER A 267 -11.71 33.00 14.33
C SER A 267 -12.64 31.82 14.62
N GLN A 268 -12.71 30.85 13.72
CA GLN A 268 -13.54 29.64 13.85
C GLN A 268 -12.80 28.47 14.51
N LEU A 269 -11.46 28.58 14.67
CA LEU A 269 -10.62 27.48 15.15
C LEU A 269 -10.48 27.43 16.67
N GLY A 270 -10.90 28.48 17.40
CA GLY A 270 -10.72 28.58 18.86
C GLY A 270 -9.26 28.40 19.31
N ASP A 271 -9.07 28.12 20.60
CA ASP A 271 -7.75 27.82 21.18
C ASP A 271 -7.47 26.30 21.09
N LEU A 272 -7.00 25.86 19.91
CA LEU A 272 -6.57 24.48 19.71
C LEU A 272 -5.17 24.26 20.29
N GLN A 273 -5.01 23.21 21.08
CA GLN A 273 -3.72 22.74 21.60
C GLN A 273 -3.08 21.76 20.62
N MET A 274 -1.77 21.51 20.79
CA MET A 274 -1.07 20.49 19.98
C MET A 274 -1.64 19.10 20.29
N PRO A 275 -2.21 18.38 19.32
CA PRO A 275 -2.90 17.11 19.57
C PRO A 275 -1.95 15.97 19.94
N VAL A 276 -0.64 16.10 19.60
CA VAL A 276 0.38 15.11 19.92
C VAL A 276 1.40 15.72 20.87
N SER A 277 1.54 15.13 22.05
CA SER A 277 2.47 15.60 23.08
C SER A 277 3.91 15.54 22.59
N GLY A 278 4.67 16.64 22.82
CA GLY A 278 6.07 16.72 22.41
C GLY A 278 6.32 17.01 20.91
N ALA A 279 5.28 17.10 20.09
CA ALA A 279 5.43 17.42 18.67
C ALA A 279 5.70 18.91 18.45
N ASN A 280 6.56 19.23 17.47
CA ASN A 280 6.80 20.59 17.00
C ASN A 280 5.84 20.97 15.86
N SER A 281 5.43 20.01 15.07
CA SER A 281 4.40 20.17 14.04
C SER A 281 3.59 18.90 13.86
N VAL A 282 2.33 19.05 13.48
CA VAL A 282 1.42 17.93 13.18
C VAL A 282 0.60 18.30 11.96
N LEU A 283 0.54 17.39 11.01
CA LEU A 283 -0.38 17.41 9.88
C LEU A 283 -1.40 16.31 10.09
N VAL A 284 -2.69 16.65 9.99
CA VAL A 284 -3.80 15.70 10.13
C VAL A 284 -4.72 15.85 8.93
N VAL A 285 -5.08 14.72 8.34
CA VAL A 285 -6.03 14.66 7.23
C VAL A 285 -7.08 13.61 7.56
N SER A 286 -8.33 14.03 7.69
CA SER A 286 -9.46 13.12 7.83
C SER A 286 -9.96 12.70 6.46
N HIS A 287 -10.36 11.45 6.33
CA HIS A 287 -10.93 10.93 5.09
C HIS A 287 -11.85 9.75 5.37
N GLU A 288 -12.72 9.46 4.42
CA GLU A 288 -13.57 8.29 4.47
C GLU A 288 -12.88 7.13 3.76
N MET A 289 -12.80 5.97 4.41
CA MET A 289 -12.33 4.75 3.76
C MET A 289 -13.48 3.97 3.11
N GLY A 290 -14.72 4.17 3.59
CA GLY A 290 -15.93 3.53 3.11
C GLY A 290 -17.15 3.97 3.91
N ARG A 291 -18.34 3.42 3.63
CA ARG A 291 -19.61 3.88 4.25
C ARG A 291 -19.63 3.88 5.78
N ASP A 292 -18.89 2.96 6.41
CA ASP A 292 -18.90 2.77 7.86
C ASP A 292 -17.54 3.01 8.52
N TRP A 293 -16.56 3.53 7.77
CA TRP A 293 -15.19 3.69 8.25
C TRP A 293 -14.67 5.10 7.98
N THR A 294 -14.29 5.79 9.02
CA THR A 294 -13.60 7.08 8.96
C THR A 294 -12.17 6.91 9.41
N ALA A 295 -11.24 7.58 8.76
CA ALA A 295 -9.83 7.52 9.06
C ALA A 295 -9.22 8.90 9.25
N ARG A 296 -8.16 8.96 10.05
CA ARG A 296 -7.29 10.12 10.20
C ARG A 296 -5.85 9.73 9.96
N PHE A 297 -5.30 10.28 8.90
CA PHE A 297 -3.89 10.22 8.59
C PHE A 297 -3.16 11.31 9.35
N VAL A 298 -2.09 10.96 10.07
CA VAL A 298 -1.34 11.86 10.94
C VAL A 298 0.15 11.77 10.65
N VAL A 299 0.77 12.94 10.45
CA VAL A 299 2.21 13.10 10.26
C VAL A 299 2.76 13.94 11.39
N VAL A 300 3.68 13.40 12.17
CA VAL A 300 4.29 14.07 13.31
C VAL A 300 5.66 14.63 12.92
N ASN A 301 5.91 15.91 13.25
CA ASN A 301 7.15 16.61 12.91
C ASN A 301 7.53 16.63 11.42
N GLY A 302 6.50 16.49 10.56
CA GLY A 302 6.68 16.57 9.11
C GLY A 302 6.90 17.99 8.61
N TYR A 303 7.52 18.09 7.43
CA TYR A 303 7.71 19.36 6.74
C TYR A 303 6.55 19.62 5.78
N VAL A 304 5.90 20.78 5.94
CA VAL A 304 4.93 21.32 5.00
C VAL A 304 5.50 22.64 4.47
N GLY A 305 5.56 22.81 3.16
CA GLY A 305 6.21 23.92 2.50
C GLY A 305 5.55 25.28 2.75
N ARG A 306 5.95 26.30 1.98
CA ARG A 306 5.43 27.67 2.15
C ARG A 306 3.97 27.81 1.73
N ARG A 307 3.52 27.06 0.73
CA ARG A 307 2.13 27.08 0.19
C ARG A 307 1.24 26.08 0.94
N ARG A 308 1.18 26.21 2.27
CA ARG A 308 0.53 25.25 3.17
C ARG A 308 -0.88 24.82 2.76
N GLU A 309 -1.71 25.77 2.34
CA GLU A 309 -3.10 25.49 1.97
C GLU A 309 -3.19 24.62 0.72
N ARG A 310 -2.31 24.82 -0.26
CA ARG A 310 -2.24 23.98 -1.46
C ARG A 310 -1.80 22.57 -1.12
N GLU A 311 -0.76 22.43 -0.29
CA GLU A 311 -0.26 21.13 0.13
C GLU A 311 -1.30 20.38 0.97
N LEU A 312 -2.02 21.05 1.86
CA LEU A 312 -3.12 20.46 2.62
C LEU A 312 -4.24 19.93 1.71
N ARG A 313 -4.66 20.73 0.69
CA ARG A 313 -5.65 20.29 -0.30
C ARG A 313 -5.17 19.07 -1.06
N PHE A 314 -3.94 19.12 -1.54
CA PHE A 314 -3.35 18.00 -2.27
C PHE A 314 -3.38 16.70 -1.44
N VAL A 315 -2.93 16.74 -0.19
CA VAL A 315 -2.95 15.54 0.67
C VAL A 315 -4.37 15.08 0.97
N GLN A 316 -5.29 16.02 1.18
CA GLN A 316 -6.71 15.71 1.38
C GLN A 316 -7.30 14.99 0.14
N ASP A 317 -6.99 15.48 -1.06
CA ASP A 317 -7.47 14.88 -2.32
C ASP A 317 -6.82 13.50 -2.57
N VAL A 318 -5.54 13.35 -2.25
CA VAL A 318 -4.84 12.06 -2.29
C VAL A 318 -5.49 11.05 -1.35
N MET A 319 -5.70 11.42 -0.08
CA MET A 319 -6.28 10.52 0.91
C MET A 319 -7.74 10.15 0.60
N ARG A 320 -8.50 11.03 -0.03
CA ARG A 320 -9.84 10.74 -0.55
C ARG A 320 -9.84 9.66 -1.64
N GLN A 321 -8.76 9.54 -2.41
CA GLN A 321 -8.63 8.51 -3.45
C GLN A 321 -8.01 7.21 -2.91
N VAL A 322 -6.99 7.34 -2.06
CA VAL A 322 -6.26 6.20 -1.49
C VAL A 322 -7.09 5.45 -0.44
N GLY A 323 -7.83 6.15 0.40
CA GLY A 323 -8.66 5.55 1.45
C GLY A 323 -9.64 4.50 0.91
N PRO A 324 -10.52 4.84 -0.07
CA PRO A 324 -11.42 3.86 -0.69
C PRO A 324 -10.68 2.71 -1.41
N ALA A 325 -9.50 2.98 -2.00
CA ALA A 325 -8.68 1.94 -2.63
C ALA A 325 -8.19 0.91 -1.61
N LEU A 326 -7.65 1.35 -0.48
CA LEU A 326 -7.26 0.49 0.66
C LEU A 326 -8.45 -0.29 1.22
N TYR A 327 -9.61 0.36 1.38
CA TYR A 327 -10.83 -0.29 1.84
C TYR A 327 -11.32 -1.37 0.89
N SER A 328 -11.19 -1.17 -0.42
CA SER A 328 -11.55 -2.16 -1.42
C SER A 328 -10.73 -3.45 -1.29
N VAL A 329 -9.43 -3.35 -0.99
CA VAL A 329 -8.55 -4.51 -0.72
C VAL A 329 -9.02 -5.27 0.53
N TYR A 330 -9.36 -4.54 1.60
CA TYR A 330 -9.93 -5.13 2.81
C TYR A 330 -11.25 -5.88 2.53
N LEU A 331 -12.17 -5.25 1.81
CA LEU A 331 -13.47 -5.86 1.45
C LEU A 331 -13.29 -7.08 0.56
N PHE A 332 -12.46 -7.00 -0.48
CA PHE A 332 -12.22 -8.09 -1.40
C PHE A 332 -11.72 -9.33 -0.68
N ARG A 333 -10.78 -9.16 0.25
CA ARG A 333 -10.29 -10.27 1.07
C ARG A 333 -11.37 -10.86 1.97
N ARG A 334 -12.17 -10.01 2.61
CA ARG A 334 -13.30 -10.44 3.45
C ARG A 334 -14.35 -11.21 2.65
N PHE A 335 -14.67 -10.73 1.45
CA PHE A 335 -15.58 -11.44 0.54
C PHE A 335 -15.00 -12.77 0.08
N ARG A 336 -13.75 -12.82 -0.31
CA ARG A 336 -13.07 -14.06 -0.73
C ARG A 336 -13.05 -15.11 0.39
N SER A 337 -12.73 -14.69 1.61
CA SER A 337 -12.76 -15.57 2.79
C SER A 337 -14.17 -16.11 3.08
N ARG A 338 -15.19 -15.24 3.01
CA ARG A 338 -16.59 -15.64 3.20
C ARG A 338 -17.08 -16.55 2.07
N ALA A 339 -16.82 -16.22 0.82
CA ALA A 339 -17.18 -17.06 -0.32
C ALA A 339 -16.56 -18.45 -0.20
N GLY A 340 -15.28 -18.54 0.18
CA GLY A 340 -14.62 -19.82 0.43
C GLY A 340 -15.25 -20.61 1.58
N ALA A 341 -15.71 -19.95 2.64
CA ALA A 341 -16.40 -20.62 3.76
C ALA A 341 -17.79 -21.12 3.36
N VAL A 342 -18.55 -20.32 2.62
CA VAL A 342 -19.88 -20.70 2.10
C VAL A 342 -19.76 -21.86 1.12
N GLU A 343 -18.79 -21.83 0.22
CA GLU A 343 -18.57 -22.92 -0.75
C GLU A 343 -18.16 -24.23 -0.06
N ARG A 344 -17.24 -24.18 0.91
CA ARG A 344 -16.91 -25.37 1.71
C ARG A 344 -18.12 -25.93 2.45
N ALA A 345 -18.98 -25.07 3.02
CA ALA A 345 -20.20 -25.52 3.70
C ALA A 345 -21.22 -26.10 2.72
N ARG A 346 -21.28 -25.60 1.47
CA ARG A 346 -22.13 -26.16 0.40
C ARG A 346 -21.63 -27.53 -0.02
N VAL A 347 -20.35 -27.66 -0.33
CA VAL A 347 -19.74 -28.96 -0.72
C VAL A 347 -19.89 -29.99 0.39
N ALA A 348 -19.69 -29.61 1.66
CA ALA A 348 -19.90 -30.53 2.78
C ALA A 348 -21.33 -31.04 2.89
N ARG A 349 -22.36 -30.23 2.60
CA ARG A 349 -23.75 -30.66 2.57
C ARG A 349 -24.02 -31.58 1.40
N GLU A 350 -23.56 -31.25 0.20
CA GLU A 350 -23.75 -32.03 -1.02
C GLU A 350 -23.09 -33.41 -0.90
N LEU A 351 -21.89 -33.49 -0.32
CA LEU A 351 -21.25 -34.77 -0.01
C LEU A 351 -22.05 -35.58 1.00
N HIS A 352 -22.61 -34.95 2.03
CA HIS A 352 -23.46 -35.64 3.01
C HIS A 352 -24.72 -36.23 2.36
N ASP A 353 -25.44 -35.43 1.60
CA ASP A 353 -26.78 -35.79 1.11
C ASP A 353 -26.73 -36.77 -0.06
N THR A 354 -25.62 -36.78 -0.83
CA THR A 354 -25.50 -37.62 -2.02
C THR A 354 -24.56 -38.79 -1.79
N VAL A 355 -23.31 -38.55 -1.40
CA VAL A 355 -22.28 -39.61 -1.38
C VAL A 355 -22.43 -40.51 -0.15
N ILE A 356 -22.59 -39.91 1.04
CA ILE A 356 -22.73 -40.72 2.27
C ILE A 356 -24.01 -41.55 2.25
N GLN A 357 -25.12 -40.96 1.81
CA GLN A 357 -26.39 -41.72 1.69
C GLN A 357 -26.27 -42.89 0.71
N SER A 358 -25.58 -42.68 -0.43
CA SER A 358 -25.33 -43.74 -1.40
C SER A 358 -24.46 -44.87 -0.83
N LEU A 359 -23.39 -44.53 -0.12
CA LEU A 359 -22.50 -45.51 0.50
C LEU A 359 -23.19 -46.33 1.61
N ILE A 360 -24.03 -45.67 2.43
CA ILE A 360 -24.86 -46.38 3.44
C ILE A 360 -25.85 -47.35 2.76
N SER A 361 -26.46 -46.92 1.65
CA SER A 361 -27.37 -47.78 0.88
C SER A 361 -26.66 -49.03 0.33
N ILE A 362 -25.44 -48.86 -0.21
CA ILE A 362 -24.61 -49.96 -0.71
C ILE A 362 -24.20 -50.89 0.46
N GLU A 363 -23.81 -50.32 1.62
CA GLU A 363 -23.50 -51.12 2.82
C GLU A 363 -24.66 -52.03 3.23
N MET A 364 -25.90 -51.48 3.26
CA MET A 364 -27.10 -52.24 3.57
C MET A 364 -27.37 -53.36 2.54
N GLN A 365 -27.16 -53.08 1.24
CA GLN A 365 -27.30 -54.09 0.20
C GLN A 365 -26.28 -55.23 0.35
N ILE A 366 -25.06 -54.93 0.68
CA ILE A 366 -24.01 -55.91 0.95
C ILE A 366 -24.38 -56.77 2.17
N ASP A 367 -24.94 -56.19 3.23
CA ASP A 367 -25.38 -56.95 4.41
C ASP A 367 -26.50 -57.93 4.08
N VAL A 368 -27.47 -57.53 3.25
CA VAL A 368 -28.54 -58.41 2.75
C VAL A 368 -27.98 -59.56 1.92
N LEU A 369 -27.03 -59.28 1.01
CA LEU A 369 -26.37 -60.30 0.19
C LEU A 369 -25.58 -61.31 1.04
N ARG A 370 -24.85 -60.82 2.04
CA ARG A 370 -24.10 -61.63 2.99
C ARG A 370 -24.99 -62.60 3.75
N ARG A 371 -26.16 -62.15 4.21
CA ARG A 371 -27.14 -62.99 4.91
C ARG A 371 -27.80 -64.05 4.00
N ARG A 372 -27.99 -63.70 2.70
CA ARG A 372 -28.58 -64.65 1.72
C ARG A 372 -27.56 -65.68 1.22
N GLY A 373 -26.27 -65.35 1.15
CA GLY A 373 -25.20 -66.20 0.67
C GLY A 373 -24.62 -67.16 1.70
N ALA A 374 -25.33 -67.47 2.80
CA ALA A 374 -24.80 -68.24 3.92
C ALA A 374 -24.48 -69.73 3.58
N ASN A 375 -24.84 -70.21 2.37
CA ASN A 375 -24.55 -71.58 1.91
C ASN A 375 -23.16 -71.70 1.20
N ASP A 376 -22.49 -70.62 0.91
CA ASP A 376 -21.12 -70.59 0.31
C ASP A 376 -20.13 -70.16 1.35
N SER A 377 -19.14 -70.96 1.73
CA SER A 377 -18.27 -70.75 2.86
C SER A 377 -17.29 -69.58 2.67
N GLN A 378 -17.03 -69.10 1.46
CA GLN A 378 -16.09 -67.98 1.18
C GLN A 378 -16.81 -66.65 0.91
N LEU A 379 -18.00 -66.65 0.31
CA LEU A 379 -18.72 -65.47 -0.07
C LEU A 379 -19.08 -64.53 1.11
N PRO A 380 -19.50 -65.00 2.28
CA PRO A 380 -19.78 -64.16 3.43
C PRO A 380 -18.54 -63.42 3.95
N LEU A 381 -17.36 -64.05 3.83
CA LEU A 381 -16.11 -63.47 4.32
C LEU A 381 -15.58 -62.34 3.40
N GLU A 382 -15.75 -62.51 2.09
CA GLU A 382 -15.42 -61.46 1.12
C GLU A 382 -16.38 -60.27 1.23
N LEU A 383 -17.67 -60.50 1.34
CA LEU A 383 -18.68 -59.48 1.57
C LEU A 383 -18.43 -58.71 2.89
N GLN A 384 -17.99 -59.39 3.94
CA GLN A 384 -17.62 -58.78 5.20
C GLN A 384 -16.44 -57.79 5.01
N ARG A 385 -15.40 -58.16 4.26
CA ARG A 385 -14.27 -57.28 3.96
C ARG A 385 -14.70 -56.03 3.20
N VAL A 386 -15.54 -56.17 2.19
CA VAL A 386 -16.08 -55.04 1.42
C VAL A 386 -16.93 -54.13 2.31
N GLN A 387 -17.75 -54.71 3.19
CA GLN A 387 -18.58 -53.97 4.15
C GLN A 387 -17.70 -53.14 5.12
N ASP A 388 -16.64 -53.74 5.62
CA ASP A 388 -15.70 -53.07 6.55
C ASP A 388 -14.95 -51.92 5.84
N LEU A 389 -14.53 -52.09 4.59
CA LEU A 389 -13.95 -51.04 3.77
C LEU A 389 -14.93 -49.87 3.52
N LEU A 390 -16.18 -50.20 3.22
CA LEU A 390 -17.24 -49.21 3.00
C LEU A 390 -17.52 -48.39 4.27
N ARG A 391 -17.61 -49.05 5.42
CA ARG A 391 -17.73 -48.36 6.73
C ARG A 391 -16.58 -47.44 7.01
N GLN A 392 -15.36 -47.87 6.73
CA GLN A 392 -14.19 -47.06 6.89
C GLN A 392 -14.24 -45.82 5.99
N GLU A 393 -14.69 -45.96 4.75
CA GLU A 393 -14.78 -44.85 3.81
C GLU A 393 -15.90 -43.85 4.20
N VAL A 394 -17.03 -44.33 4.69
CA VAL A 394 -18.09 -43.48 5.26
C VAL A 394 -17.56 -42.66 6.46
N LEU A 395 -16.75 -43.26 7.33
CA LEU A 395 -16.14 -42.58 8.45
C LEU A 395 -15.13 -41.52 7.96
N ASN A 396 -14.31 -41.84 6.98
CA ASN A 396 -13.35 -40.92 6.38
C ASN A 396 -14.04 -39.69 5.76
N LEU A 397 -15.11 -39.90 5.01
CA LEU A 397 -15.92 -38.83 4.41
C LEU A 397 -16.61 -37.95 5.46
N ARG A 398 -17.18 -38.54 6.51
CA ARG A 398 -17.77 -37.79 7.63
C ARG A 398 -16.75 -36.88 8.31
N GLU A 399 -15.56 -37.39 8.52
CA GLU A 399 -14.46 -36.61 9.09
C GLU A 399 -14.05 -35.46 8.19
N LEU A 400 -13.86 -35.69 6.88
CA LEU A 400 -13.54 -34.67 5.90
C LEU A 400 -14.58 -33.53 5.93
N MET A 401 -15.85 -33.89 6.03
CA MET A 401 -16.94 -32.91 6.10
C MET A 401 -16.95 -32.12 7.41
N GLN A 402 -16.63 -32.75 8.53
CA GLN A 402 -16.52 -32.07 9.82
C GLN A 402 -15.38 -31.04 9.81
N THR A 403 -14.25 -31.34 9.15
CA THR A 403 -13.16 -30.38 9.00
C THR A 403 -13.51 -29.21 8.08
N MET A 404 -14.43 -29.39 7.14
CA MET A 404 -14.91 -28.33 6.23
C MET A 404 -15.90 -27.36 6.89
N ARG A 405 -16.68 -27.77 7.88
CA ARG A 405 -17.60 -26.90 8.62
C ARG A 405 -16.86 -26.11 9.70
N PRO A 406 -16.96 -24.77 9.71
CA PRO A 406 -16.43 -24.00 10.84
C PRO A 406 -17.22 -24.38 12.10
N PRO A 407 -16.55 -24.67 13.23
CA PRO A 407 -17.25 -24.87 14.50
C PRO A 407 -17.99 -23.58 14.87
N ASP A 408 -19.28 -23.67 15.14
CA ASP A 408 -20.08 -22.55 15.61
C ASP A 408 -20.03 -22.52 17.14
N VAL A 409 -18.93 -21.96 17.66
CA VAL A 409 -18.62 -21.95 19.09
C VAL A 409 -18.37 -20.54 19.57
N GLY A 410 -19.19 -20.10 20.51
CA GLY A 410 -18.99 -18.86 21.27
C GLY A 410 -18.18 -19.07 22.56
N PRO A 411 -17.79 -17.98 23.24
CA PRO A 411 -16.99 -18.05 24.48
C PRO A 411 -17.64 -18.92 25.58
N HIS A 412 -18.93 -18.73 25.81
CA HIS A 412 -19.67 -19.45 26.87
C HIS A 412 -19.85 -20.95 26.60
N GLN A 413 -19.71 -21.37 25.34
CA GLN A 413 -19.88 -22.79 24.93
C GLN A 413 -18.55 -23.47 24.66
N PHE A 414 -17.42 -22.76 24.76
CA PHE A 414 -16.12 -23.24 24.31
C PHE A 414 -15.65 -24.46 25.11
N LEU A 415 -15.71 -24.42 26.44
CA LEU A 415 -15.26 -25.51 27.29
C LEU A 415 -16.10 -26.78 27.06
N ASP A 416 -17.42 -26.62 27.05
CA ASP A 416 -18.35 -27.75 26.81
C ASP A 416 -18.15 -28.36 25.42
N PHE A 417 -17.93 -27.52 24.42
CA PHE A 417 -17.65 -27.98 23.05
C PHE A 417 -16.38 -28.81 22.99
N ILE A 418 -15.27 -28.34 23.62
CA ILE A 418 -14.02 -29.10 23.64
C ILE A 418 -14.17 -30.40 24.43
N ALA A 419 -14.88 -30.39 25.55
CA ALA A 419 -15.15 -31.60 26.34
C ALA A 419 -15.92 -32.65 25.51
N GLN A 420 -17.00 -32.25 24.84
CA GLN A 420 -17.78 -33.11 23.95
C GLN A 420 -16.96 -33.63 22.77
N LEU A 421 -16.08 -32.82 22.21
CA LEU A 421 -15.20 -33.19 21.10
C LEU A 421 -14.23 -34.30 21.53
N VAL A 422 -13.58 -34.14 22.69
CA VAL A 422 -12.64 -35.11 23.24
C VAL A 422 -13.34 -36.42 23.66
N GLU A 423 -14.53 -36.31 24.28
CA GLU A 423 -15.32 -37.47 24.65
C GLU A 423 -15.77 -38.30 23.43
N ARG A 424 -16.23 -37.61 22.39
CA ARG A 424 -16.59 -38.27 21.11
C ARG A 424 -15.38 -38.97 20.50
N PHE A 425 -14.21 -38.28 20.45
CA PHE A 425 -12.97 -38.86 19.96
C PHE A 425 -12.61 -40.14 20.72
N SER A 426 -12.69 -40.14 22.05
CA SER A 426 -12.41 -41.30 22.89
C SER A 426 -13.36 -42.48 22.56
N ARG A 427 -14.63 -42.19 22.39
CA ARG A 427 -15.66 -43.20 22.05
C ARG A 427 -15.48 -43.80 20.66
N ASP A 428 -15.14 -42.93 19.68
CA ASP A 428 -15.07 -43.34 18.27
C ASP A 428 -13.76 -44.07 17.94
N THR A 429 -12.68 -43.82 18.69
CA THR A 429 -11.34 -44.38 18.40
C THR A 429 -10.88 -45.44 19.38
N GLY A 430 -11.45 -45.50 20.57
CA GLY A 430 -11.02 -46.37 21.67
C GLY A 430 -9.77 -45.82 22.40
N VAL A 431 -9.22 -44.68 21.99
CA VAL A 431 -8.12 -44.02 22.71
C VAL A 431 -8.67 -43.38 23.99
N ALA A 432 -8.03 -43.60 25.13
CA ALA A 432 -8.43 -43.03 26.41
C ALA A 432 -8.14 -41.52 26.44
N ALA A 433 -9.04 -40.72 25.85
CA ALA A 433 -8.90 -39.28 25.79
C ALA A 433 -9.71 -38.57 26.87
N ARG A 434 -9.11 -37.51 27.47
CA ARG A 434 -9.79 -36.68 28.48
C ARG A 434 -9.51 -35.20 28.27
N PHE A 435 -10.52 -34.36 28.60
CA PHE A 435 -10.39 -32.91 28.69
C PHE A 435 -10.25 -32.49 30.15
N VAL A 436 -9.34 -31.54 30.41
CA VAL A 436 -9.09 -30.99 31.75
C VAL A 436 -9.07 -29.46 31.68
N SER A 437 -9.91 -28.82 32.45
CA SER A 437 -9.90 -27.36 32.64
C SER A 437 -10.35 -27.03 34.06
N GLU A 438 -9.71 -26.07 34.69
CA GLU A 438 -10.09 -25.52 36.00
C GLU A 438 -11.00 -24.27 35.85
N LEU A 439 -11.24 -23.84 34.60
CA LEU A 439 -12.01 -22.64 34.29
C LEU A 439 -13.49 -22.96 34.21
N GLN A 440 -14.31 -22.03 34.76
CA GLN A 440 -15.77 -22.09 34.59
C GLN A 440 -16.23 -21.25 33.39
N GLU A 441 -15.55 -20.14 33.10
CA GLU A 441 -15.86 -19.24 31.97
C GLU A 441 -14.61 -18.84 31.22
N VAL A 442 -14.79 -18.49 29.96
CA VAL A 442 -13.72 -18.09 29.05
C VAL A 442 -14.08 -16.72 28.43
N THR A 443 -13.15 -15.78 28.54
CA THR A 443 -13.30 -14.41 28.00
C THR A 443 -12.60 -14.22 26.65
N LEU A 444 -12.44 -15.27 25.87
CA LEU A 444 -11.85 -15.23 24.53
C LEU A 444 -12.81 -14.63 23.49
N PRO A 445 -12.31 -13.91 22.49
CA PRO A 445 -13.12 -13.56 21.32
C PRO A 445 -13.67 -14.80 20.61
N ALA A 446 -14.90 -14.73 20.11
CA ALA A 446 -15.55 -15.86 19.40
C ALA A 446 -14.71 -16.37 18.19
N ALA A 447 -13.95 -15.50 17.54
CA ALA A 447 -13.03 -15.90 16.47
C ALA A 447 -11.88 -16.78 16.99
N THR A 448 -11.32 -16.43 18.14
CA THR A 448 -10.25 -17.20 18.80
C THR A 448 -10.76 -18.53 19.30
N CYS A 449 -11.97 -18.57 19.91
CA CYS A 449 -12.62 -19.84 20.30
C CYS A 449 -12.77 -20.80 19.12
N ARG A 450 -13.21 -20.30 17.97
CA ARG A 450 -13.36 -21.13 16.75
C ARG A 450 -12.02 -21.69 16.25
N GLU A 451 -10.96 -20.87 16.23
CA GLU A 451 -9.66 -21.35 15.76
C GLU A 451 -9.01 -22.33 16.75
N LEU A 452 -9.13 -22.10 18.06
CA LEU A 452 -8.65 -23.05 19.08
C LEU A 452 -9.42 -24.37 19.03
N ALA A 453 -10.75 -24.32 18.84
CA ALA A 453 -11.55 -25.54 18.65
C ALA A 453 -11.08 -26.36 17.44
N ARG A 454 -10.75 -25.69 16.32
CA ARG A 454 -10.18 -26.34 15.13
C ARG A 454 -8.79 -26.90 15.39
N VAL A 455 -7.97 -26.22 16.20
CA VAL A 455 -6.66 -26.75 16.62
C VAL A 455 -6.82 -28.05 17.39
N VAL A 456 -7.79 -28.12 18.32
CA VAL A 456 -8.08 -29.37 19.06
C VAL A 456 -8.57 -30.46 18.11
N GLN A 457 -9.50 -30.14 17.18
CA GLN A 457 -9.95 -31.11 16.17
C GLN A 457 -8.79 -31.67 15.36
N GLU A 458 -7.92 -30.81 14.84
CA GLU A 458 -6.77 -31.21 14.02
C GLU A 458 -5.75 -32.01 14.86
N GLY A 459 -5.51 -31.60 16.10
CA GLY A 459 -4.65 -32.33 17.04
C GLY A 459 -5.15 -33.75 17.29
N LEU A 460 -6.44 -33.92 17.56
CA LEU A 460 -7.05 -35.25 17.75
C LEU A 460 -7.02 -36.10 16.48
N VAL A 461 -7.25 -35.50 15.31
CA VAL A 461 -7.09 -36.18 14.01
C VAL A 461 -5.66 -36.67 13.81
N ASN A 462 -4.68 -35.85 14.12
CA ASN A 462 -3.26 -36.22 14.03
C ASN A 462 -2.92 -37.38 14.98
N ILE A 463 -3.44 -37.36 16.21
CA ILE A 463 -3.29 -38.47 17.16
C ILE A 463 -3.83 -39.74 16.55
N ARG A 464 -5.07 -39.75 16.05
CA ARG A 464 -5.70 -40.94 15.44
C ARG A 464 -4.91 -41.47 14.24
N LYS A 465 -4.48 -40.58 13.33
CA LYS A 465 -3.86 -40.99 12.05
C LYS A 465 -2.39 -41.38 12.20
N HIS A 466 -1.69 -40.73 13.13
CA HIS A 466 -0.22 -40.74 13.12
C HIS A 466 0.41 -41.20 14.41
N SER A 467 -0.25 -41.10 15.59
CA SER A 467 0.44 -41.36 16.83
C SER A 467 0.46 -42.83 17.26
N GLY A 468 -0.64 -43.55 16.99
CA GLY A 468 -0.84 -44.89 17.58
C GLY A 468 -0.94 -44.87 19.12
N ALA A 469 -1.34 -43.73 19.69
CA ALA A 469 -1.46 -43.48 21.11
C ALA A 469 -2.56 -44.34 21.75
N GLN A 470 -2.37 -44.75 22.99
CA GLN A 470 -3.39 -45.38 23.82
C GLN A 470 -4.10 -44.36 24.70
N SER A 471 -3.45 -43.24 25.01
CA SER A 471 -4.04 -42.16 25.79
C SER A 471 -3.73 -40.79 25.23
N ALA A 472 -4.67 -39.82 25.43
CA ALA A 472 -4.47 -38.43 25.07
C ALA A 472 -5.10 -37.49 26.12
N VAL A 473 -4.49 -36.35 26.37
CA VAL A 473 -4.99 -35.35 27.31
C VAL A 473 -5.02 -33.99 26.66
N VAL A 474 -6.19 -33.35 26.65
CA VAL A 474 -6.36 -31.95 26.24
C VAL A 474 -6.54 -31.11 27.48
N ARG A 475 -5.68 -30.11 27.71
CA ARG A 475 -5.79 -29.17 28.83
C ARG A 475 -6.00 -27.77 28.31
N PHE A 476 -6.90 -27.04 28.93
CA PHE A 476 -7.09 -25.62 28.67
C PHE A 476 -7.14 -24.83 29.96
N GLY A 477 -6.36 -23.75 30.02
CA GLY A 477 -6.25 -22.94 31.24
C GLY A 477 -5.75 -21.53 30.96
N SER A 478 -5.59 -20.75 32.02
CA SER A 478 -4.99 -19.41 31.99
C SER A 478 -3.71 -19.43 32.84
N GLN A 479 -2.61 -18.92 32.28
CA GLN A 479 -1.34 -18.83 32.99
C GLN A 479 -0.59 -17.56 32.58
N ASN A 480 -0.11 -16.76 33.55
CA ASN A 480 0.70 -15.55 33.31
C ASN A 480 0.08 -14.56 32.33
N GLY A 481 -1.24 -14.31 32.42
CA GLY A 481 -1.92 -13.39 31.51
C GLY A 481 -2.09 -13.90 30.07
N SER A 482 -1.97 -15.21 29.88
CA SER A 482 -2.16 -15.86 28.57
C SER A 482 -3.06 -17.08 28.71
N TRP A 483 -3.81 -17.37 27.67
CA TRP A 483 -4.56 -18.61 27.52
C TRP A 483 -3.63 -19.71 27.02
N LYS A 484 -3.69 -20.88 27.65
CA LYS A 484 -2.82 -22.00 27.33
C LYS A 484 -3.65 -23.22 26.98
N LEU A 485 -3.46 -23.75 25.76
CA LEU A 485 -4.02 -25.01 25.28
C LEU A 485 -2.87 -26.03 25.15
N VAL A 486 -3.02 -27.18 25.76
CA VAL A 486 -2.03 -28.26 25.69
C VAL A 486 -2.72 -29.53 25.21
N ILE A 487 -2.12 -30.21 24.22
CA ILE A 487 -2.53 -31.51 23.72
C ILE A 487 -1.35 -32.47 23.89
N ASP A 488 -1.52 -33.46 24.76
CA ASP A 488 -0.51 -34.50 25.06
C ASP A 488 -0.98 -35.86 24.54
N ASP A 489 -0.10 -36.63 23.92
CA ASP A 489 -0.32 -38.04 23.57
C ASP A 489 0.87 -38.93 23.93
N ASP A 490 0.60 -40.20 24.20
CA ASP A 490 1.59 -41.22 24.52
C ASP A 490 2.03 -42.09 23.33
N GLY A 491 1.82 -41.59 22.11
CA GLY A 491 2.09 -42.35 20.89
C GLY A 491 3.56 -42.35 20.46
N LYS A 492 3.80 -42.57 19.18
CA LYS A 492 5.17 -42.65 18.63
C LYS A 492 5.86 -41.28 18.49
N GLY A 493 5.16 -40.17 18.71
CA GLY A 493 5.69 -38.83 18.57
C GLY A 493 6.04 -38.42 17.15
N PHE A 494 6.64 -37.26 17.00
CA PHE A 494 7.16 -36.75 15.73
C PHE A 494 8.54 -37.33 15.42
N PRO A 495 8.99 -37.31 14.13
CA PRO A 495 10.31 -37.83 13.72
C PRO A 495 11.49 -36.94 14.14
N PHE A 496 11.32 -36.15 15.20
CA PHE A 496 12.36 -35.30 15.81
C PHE A 496 12.25 -35.38 17.33
N ALA A 497 13.39 -35.25 18.02
CA ALA A 497 13.48 -35.20 19.47
C ALA A 497 13.82 -33.79 19.96
N GLY A 498 13.16 -33.34 21.04
CA GLY A 498 13.40 -32.04 21.65
C GLY A 498 12.19 -31.13 21.66
N ARG A 499 12.43 -29.87 22.03
CA ARG A 499 11.44 -28.81 22.15
C ARG A 499 11.69 -27.76 21.07
N PHE A 500 10.70 -27.49 20.24
CA PHE A 500 10.80 -26.58 19.12
C PHE A 500 9.69 -25.52 19.20
N THR A 501 10.07 -24.28 19.04
CA THR A 501 9.16 -23.12 18.93
C THR A 501 8.55 -23.03 17.54
N LEU A 502 7.52 -22.21 17.37
CA LEU A 502 6.85 -21.96 16.08
C LEU A 502 7.85 -21.52 15.00
N THR A 503 8.80 -20.64 15.35
CA THR A 503 9.82 -20.13 14.43
C THR A 503 10.78 -21.22 13.99
N GLU A 504 11.30 -22.01 14.93
CA GLU A 504 12.21 -23.14 14.63
C GLU A 504 11.53 -24.22 13.79
N LEU A 505 10.24 -24.50 14.06
CA LEU A 505 9.45 -25.42 13.24
C LEU A 505 9.26 -24.94 11.79
N ASP A 506 9.25 -23.62 11.56
CA ASP A 506 9.18 -23.05 10.22
C ASP A 506 10.52 -23.10 9.50
N ASP A 507 11.60 -22.73 10.16
CA ASP A 507 12.96 -22.76 9.61
C ASP A 507 13.33 -24.17 9.13
N PHE A 508 12.94 -25.19 9.91
CA PHE A 508 13.18 -26.58 9.56
C PHE A 508 12.07 -27.22 8.72
N ARG A 509 11.01 -26.47 8.34
CA ARG A 509 9.82 -26.98 7.62
C ARG A 509 9.18 -28.22 8.28
N ARG A 510 9.15 -28.24 9.61
CA ARG A 510 8.63 -29.37 10.43
C ARG A 510 7.30 -29.00 11.09
N GLY A 511 6.66 -30.03 11.67
CA GLY A 511 5.41 -29.89 12.43
C GLY A 511 4.15 -29.74 11.57
N PRO A 512 2.97 -29.68 12.21
CA PRO A 512 1.66 -29.68 11.55
C PRO A 512 1.34 -28.31 10.94
N ALA A 513 1.45 -28.18 9.62
CA ALA A 513 1.29 -26.92 8.88
C ALA A 513 -0.08 -26.24 9.17
N VAL A 514 -1.15 -27.00 9.21
CA VAL A 514 -2.51 -26.51 9.44
C VAL A 514 -2.65 -25.89 10.84
N ILE A 515 -2.09 -26.53 11.86
CA ILE A 515 -2.11 -26.00 13.23
C ILE A 515 -1.28 -24.71 13.33
N LYS A 516 -0.10 -24.67 12.71
CA LYS A 516 0.76 -23.47 12.69
C LYS A 516 0.02 -22.25 12.10
N GLU A 517 -0.68 -22.41 10.97
CA GLU A 517 -1.45 -21.34 10.36
C GLU A 517 -2.57 -20.82 11.27
N ARG A 518 -3.26 -21.71 11.97
CA ARG A 518 -4.35 -21.35 12.88
C ARG A 518 -3.86 -20.61 14.12
N VAL A 519 -2.72 -21.05 14.70
CA VAL A 519 -2.09 -20.38 15.83
C VAL A 519 -1.68 -18.96 15.46
N ARG A 520 -1.09 -18.76 14.28
CA ARG A 520 -0.79 -17.41 13.76
C ARG A 520 -2.04 -16.55 13.56
N ALA A 521 -3.12 -17.14 13.10
CA ALA A 521 -4.37 -16.41 12.86
C ALA A 521 -4.98 -15.80 14.14
N VAL A 522 -4.66 -16.37 15.30
CA VAL A 522 -5.09 -15.85 16.62
C VAL A 522 -4.00 -15.02 17.34
N GLY A 523 -2.86 -14.80 16.68
CA GLY A 523 -1.72 -14.08 17.30
C GLY A 523 -1.10 -14.86 18.46
N GLY A 524 -1.20 -16.19 18.43
CA GLY A 524 -0.64 -17.07 19.45
C GLY A 524 0.76 -17.56 19.08
N ASP A 525 1.42 -18.18 20.07
CA ASP A 525 2.69 -18.91 19.91
C ASP A 525 2.46 -20.41 20.13
N MET A 526 3.37 -21.23 19.61
CA MET A 526 3.29 -22.68 19.67
C MET A 526 4.64 -23.32 19.97
N VAL A 527 4.63 -24.32 20.81
CA VAL A 527 5.78 -25.17 21.11
C VAL A 527 5.39 -26.64 20.94
N ILE A 528 6.21 -27.40 20.24
CA ILE A 528 6.09 -28.86 20.18
C ILE A 528 7.28 -29.48 20.93
N GLU A 529 6.99 -30.33 21.89
CA GLU A 529 7.95 -31.20 22.55
C GLU A 529 7.66 -32.64 22.15
N SER A 530 8.61 -33.33 21.62
CA SER A 530 8.44 -34.72 21.17
C SER A 530 9.70 -35.55 21.40
N SER A 531 9.48 -36.84 21.61
CA SER A 531 10.53 -37.84 21.63
C SER A 531 10.05 -39.06 20.86
N PRO A 532 10.77 -39.52 19.82
CA PRO A 532 10.38 -40.69 19.05
C PRO A 532 10.14 -41.91 19.95
N GLY A 533 8.95 -42.50 19.86
CA GLY A 533 8.52 -43.63 20.68
C GLY A 533 7.95 -43.28 22.06
N HIS A 534 7.90 -42.00 22.44
CA HIS A 534 7.46 -41.55 23.78
C HIS A 534 6.38 -40.47 23.74
N GLY A 535 5.72 -40.30 22.58
CA GLY A 535 4.63 -39.38 22.41
C GLY A 535 5.00 -37.95 22.04
N SER A 536 4.00 -37.09 22.04
CA SER A 536 4.20 -35.67 21.77
C SER A 536 3.33 -34.78 22.65
N ARG A 537 3.85 -33.56 22.87
CA ARG A 537 3.18 -32.48 23.59
C ARG A 537 3.14 -31.24 22.71
N LEU A 538 1.95 -30.80 22.35
CA LEU A 538 1.68 -29.57 21.64
C LEU A 538 1.17 -28.53 22.63
N GLU A 539 1.88 -27.45 22.80
CA GLU A 539 1.55 -26.33 23.69
C GLU A 539 1.29 -25.08 22.85
N ILE A 540 0.14 -24.44 23.04
CA ILE A 540 -0.26 -23.22 22.34
C ILE A 540 -0.60 -22.16 23.37
N THR A 541 -0.01 -20.99 23.19
CA THR A 541 -0.20 -19.83 24.08
C THR A 541 -0.82 -18.69 23.30
N VAL A 542 -1.94 -18.15 23.77
CA VAL A 542 -2.63 -16.99 23.19
C VAL A 542 -2.68 -15.89 24.25
N PRO A 543 -2.18 -14.67 23.99
CA PRO A 543 -2.18 -13.60 24.97
C PRO A 543 -3.61 -13.26 25.40
N GLN A 544 -3.84 -13.15 26.69
CA GLN A 544 -5.04 -12.50 27.20
C GLN A 544 -4.91 -11.03 26.87
N LYS A 545 -5.76 -10.50 25.99
CA LYS A 545 -5.89 -9.04 25.85
C LYS A 545 -6.34 -8.52 27.22
N GLY A 546 -5.44 -7.83 27.92
CA GLY A 546 -5.69 -7.36 29.27
C GLY A 546 -6.98 -6.57 29.35
N ASN A 547 -7.83 -6.97 30.24
CA ASN A 547 -8.67 -6.07 31.00
C ASN A 547 -7.69 -5.28 31.91
N GLU A 548 -7.13 -4.18 31.43
CA GLU A 548 -6.65 -3.13 32.31
C GLU A 548 -7.90 -2.45 32.89
N SER A 549 -8.43 -3.07 33.94
CA SER A 549 -9.33 -2.45 34.90
C SER A 549 -8.47 -2.09 36.10
N ASP A 550 -8.51 -0.81 36.42
CA ASP A 550 -8.23 -0.19 37.72
C ASP A 550 -6.79 -0.20 38.29
N GLY A 551 -6.16 0.95 38.18
CA GLY A 551 -5.01 1.43 38.92
C GLY A 551 -4.77 2.89 38.60
#